data_4231ee1533c22fa5dee2b15f7c953a02
#
_entry.id   4231ee1533c22fa5dee2b15f7c953a02
#
_cell.length_a   1.000
_cell.length_b   1.000
_cell.length_c   1.000
_cell.angle_alpha   90.00
_cell.angle_beta   90.00
_cell.angle_gamma   90.00
#
_symmetry.space_group_name_H-M   'P 1'
#
loop_
_entity.id
_entity.type
_entity.pdbx_description
1 polymer ?
#
loop_
_entity_poly.entity_id
_entity_poly.type
_entity_poly.pdbx_seq_one_letter_code
_entity_poly.pdbx_strand_id
1 'polypeptide(L)'
;MDFSRLTQGEKIAGISGVALILIMFIFKWFGLEATFPGFTAEASQNAWHAYGWFLVFVLLVTGFAAVGLALMKASQSDVGLPVAMSAIVAGLGVVALLIIVISIFSPPNIAGVDLPEGVDKTRKIGVWLGLLAAIGVTYGGWRAMQEEGASFGGQTDRLGERDRGPGAPPPPSSTPPPPPPSQAP
;
A
#
# COMPACT_ATOMS: atom_id res chain seq x y z
N MET A 1 1.27 13.69 21.47
CA MET A 1 0.83 13.17 20.17
C MET A 1 -0.62 13.57 20.00
N ASP A 2 -0.91 14.35 19.00
CA ASP A 2 -2.26 14.87 18.78
C ASP A 2 -2.86 14.21 17.50
N PHE A 3 -3.65 13.17 17.72
CA PHE A 3 -4.31 12.42 16.64
C PHE A 3 -5.43 13.21 15.96
N SER A 4 -5.84 14.37 16.52
CA SER A 4 -6.85 15.23 15.88
C SER A 4 -6.32 15.93 14.63
N ARG A 5 -5.00 16.08 14.53
CA ARG A 5 -4.32 16.71 13.39
C ARG A 5 -4.15 15.82 12.16
N LEU A 6 -4.28 14.51 12.36
CA LEU A 6 -4.19 13.57 11.24
C LEU A 6 -5.35 13.77 10.28
N THR A 7 -5.05 13.85 9.01
CA THR A 7 -6.04 13.79 7.95
C THR A 7 -6.75 12.43 7.93
N GLN A 8 -7.88 12.33 7.26
CA GLN A 8 -8.59 11.05 7.19
C GLN A 8 -7.76 9.98 6.45
N GLY A 9 -7.03 10.39 5.41
CA GLY A 9 -6.15 9.48 4.67
C GLY A 9 -5.06 8.90 5.55
N GLU A 10 -4.38 9.73 6.34
CA GLU A 10 -3.31 9.30 7.27
C GLU A 10 -3.82 8.36 8.38
N LYS A 11 -5.01 8.64 8.92
CA LYS A 11 -5.66 7.75 9.91
C LYS A 11 -5.94 6.37 9.34
N ILE A 12 -6.53 6.34 8.14
CA ILE A 12 -6.85 5.06 7.46
C ILE A 12 -5.55 4.30 7.17
N ALA A 13 -4.53 4.96 6.60
CA ALA A 13 -3.25 4.33 6.31
C ALA A 13 -2.59 3.77 7.57
N GLY A 14 -2.51 4.56 8.65
CA GLY A 14 -1.89 4.16 9.91
C GLY A 14 -2.61 2.97 10.57
N ILE A 15 -3.94 3.03 10.70
CA ILE A 15 -4.75 1.94 11.27
C ILE A 15 -4.61 0.67 10.43
N SER A 16 -4.68 0.80 9.11
CA SER A 16 -4.53 -0.35 8.20
C SER A 16 -3.12 -0.92 8.22
N GLY A 17 -2.09 -0.09 8.40
CA GLY A 17 -0.71 -0.52 8.57
C GLY A 17 -0.51 -1.35 9.84
N VAL A 18 -1.05 -0.89 10.97
CA VAL A 18 -1.05 -1.66 12.23
C VAL A 18 -1.81 -2.97 12.05
N ALA A 19 -3.00 -2.91 11.45
CA ALA A 19 -3.82 -4.09 11.19
C ALA A 19 -3.06 -5.11 10.32
N LEU A 20 -2.39 -4.66 9.25
CA LEU A 20 -1.60 -5.53 8.37
C LEU A 20 -0.51 -6.28 9.15
N ILE A 21 0.27 -5.56 9.98
CA ILE A 21 1.31 -6.16 10.80
C ILE A 21 0.73 -7.21 11.76
N LEU A 22 -0.34 -6.87 12.49
CA LEU A 22 -0.98 -7.80 13.43
C LEU A 22 -1.53 -9.04 12.72
N ILE A 23 -2.19 -8.85 11.58
CA ILE A 23 -2.77 -9.95 10.79
C ILE A 23 -1.68 -10.91 10.29
N MET A 24 -0.50 -10.39 9.92
CA MET A 24 0.64 -11.21 9.48
C MET A 24 1.12 -12.18 10.57
N PHE A 25 1.11 -11.75 11.84
CA PHE A 25 1.62 -12.55 12.95
C PHE A 25 0.55 -13.46 13.57
N ILE A 26 -0.68 -12.96 13.72
CA ILE A 26 -1.72 -13.62 14.51
C ILE A 26 -2.51 -14.61 13.67
N PHE A 27 -2.87 -14.23 12.45
CA PHE A 27 -3.80 -15.02 11.65
C PHE A 27 -3.08 -16.03 10.75
N LYS A 28 -3.73 -17.18 10.54
CA LYS A 28 -3.30 -18.18 9.56
C LYS A 28 -3.65 -17.68 8.16
N TRP A 29 -2.67 -17.71 7.27
CA TRP A 29 -2.80 -17.22 5.89
C TRP A 29 -3.00 -18.35 4.90
N PHE A 30 -2.20 -19.40 5.03
CA PHE A 30 -2.24 -20.58 4.18
C PHE A 30 -2.20 -21.86 5.00
N GLY A 31 -2.75 -22.91 4.42
CA GLY A 31 -2.73 -24.25 4.98
C GLY A 31 -2.51 -25.32 3.92
N LEU A 32 -2.18 -26.49 4.38
CA LEU A 32 -2.14 -27.73 3.63
C LEU A 32 -3.17 -28.67 4.24
N GLU A 33 -4.00 -29.25 3.39
CA GLU A 33 -4.97 -30.27 3.77
C GLU A 33 -4.64 -31.55 3.01
N ALA A 34 -4.41 -32.63 3.74
CA ALA A 34 -4.18 -33.95 3.19
C ALA A 34 -5.34 -34.87 3.60
N THR A 35 -6.03 -35.41 2.61
CA THR A 35 -7.15 -36.32 2.84
C THR A 35 -6.67 -37.76 2.66
N PHE A 36 -6.76 -38.53 3.74
CA PHE A 36 -6.47 -39.97 3.75
C PHE A 36 -7.75 -40.78 3.99
N PRO A 37 -7.82 -42.05 3.60
CA PRO A 37 -8.95 -42.90 3.93
C PRO A 37 -9.16 -42.97 5.44
N GLY A 38 -10.20 -42.35 5.94
CA GLY A 38 -10.60 -42.37 7.36
C GLY A 38 -10.12 -41.16 8.21
N PHE A 39 -9.23 -40.27 7.72
CA PHE A 39 -8.85 -39.05 8.45
C PHE A 39 -8.34 -37.96 7.53
N THR A 40 -8.49 -36.70 7.98
CA THR A 40 -7.93 -35.52 7.31
C THR A 40 -6.85 -34.92 8.20
N ALA A 41 -5.67 -34.68 7.65
CA ALA A 41 -4.61 -33.94 8.33
C ALA A 41 -4.56 -32.50 7.80
N GLU A 42 -4.47 -31.53 8.71
CA GLU A 42 -4.41 -30.11 8.37
C GLU A 42 -3.20 -29.46 9.04
N ALA A 43 -2.41 -28.72 8.26
CA ALA A 43 -1.34 -27.87 8.75
C ALA A 43 -1.59 -26.45 8.25
N SER A 44 -1.40 -25.44 9.09
CA SER A 44 -1.61 -24.05 8.71
C SER A 44 -0.52 -23.12 9.24
N GLN A 45 -0.16 -22.11 8.44
CA GLN A 45 0.90 -21.17 8.73
C GLN A 45 0.41 -19.73 8.61
N ASN A 46 1.01 -18.84 9.42
CA ASN A 46 0.82 -17.38 9.29
C ASN A 46 1.68 -16.86 8.12
N ALA A 47 1.50 -15.57 7.77
CA ALA A 47 2.24 -14.96 6.67
C ALA A 47 3.76 -15.05 6.84
N TRP A 48 4.24 -14.94 8.10
CA TRP A 48 5.65 -14.96 8.44
C TRP A 48 6.35 -16.25 8.00
N HIS A 49 5.68 -17.39 8.10
CA HIS A 49 6.22 -18.68 7.72
C HIS A 49 5.83 -19.13 6.31
N ALA A 50 4.74 -18.59 5.79
CA ALA A 50 4.22 -18.98 4.48
C ALA A 50 4.94 -18.28 3.32
N TYR A 51 5.33 -17.01 3.52
CA TYR A 51 6.06 -16.24 2.52
C TYR A 51 7.58 -16.38 2.71
N GLY A 52 8.32 -16.27 1.60
CA GLY A 52 9.76 -16.08 1.67
C GLY A 52 10.13 -14.77 2.37
N TRP A 53 11.31 -14.71 2.98
CA TRP A 53 11.79 -13.56 3.76
C TRP A 53 11.64 -12.21 3.03
N PHE A 54 11.82 -12.19 1.71
CA PHE A 54 11.71 -10.96 0.91
C PHE A 54 10.27 -10.42 0.87
N LEU A 55 9.27 -11.28 0.66
CA LEU A 55 7.86 -10.86 0.64
C LEU A 55 7.39 -10.44 2.02
N VAL A 56 7.81 -11.13 3.07
CA VAL A 56 7.58 -10.73 4.46
C VAL A 56 8.16 -9.36 4.73
N PHE A 57 9.40 -9.11 4.28
CA PHE A 57 10.07 -7.83 4.44
C PHE A 57 9.29 -6.70 3.74
N VAL A 58 8.85 -6.90 2.51
CA VAL A 58 8.06 -5.89 1.78
C VAL A 58 6.74 -5.58 2.50
N LEU A 59 6.03 -6.60 2.98
CA LEU A 59 4.78 -6.39 3.72
C LEU A 59 5.01 -5.66 5.05
N LEU A 60 6.09 -6.00 5.77
CA LEU A 60 6.47 -5.30 7.01
C LEU A 60 6.85 -3.84 6.74
N VAL A 61 7.68 -3.59 5.72
CA VAL A 61 8.07 -2.22 5.34
C VAL A 61 6.83 -1.41 4.99
N THR A 62 5.86 -2.00 4.27
CA THR A 62 4.59 -1.35 3.94
C THR A 62 3.81 -0.97 5.21
N GLY A 63 3.64 -1.92 6.14
CA GLY A 63 2.95 -1.68 7.41
C GLY A 63 3.65 -0.61 8.26
N PHE A 64 4.97 -0.71 8.44
CA PHE A 64 5.76 0.26 9.20
C PHE A 64 5.80 1.64 8.52
N ALA A 65 5.89 1.72 7.21
CA ALA A 65 5.84 2.99 6.48
C ALA A 65 4.49 3.70 6.69
N ALA A 66 3.38 2.96 6.63
CA ALA A 66 2.05 3.51 6.87
C ALA A 66 1.87 4.02 8.31
N VAL A 67 2.34 3.24 9.30
CA VAL A 67 2.34 3.65 10.71
C VAL A 67 3.27 4.83 10.93
N GLY A 68 4.47 4.80 10.35
CA GLY A 68 5.48 5.86 10.44
C GLY A 68 4.93 7.19 9.90
N LEU A 69 4.26 7.18 8.75
CA LEU A 69 3.60 8.37 8.19
C LEU A 69 2.63 8.98 9.20
N ALA A 70 1.73 8.16 9.77
CA ALA A 70 0.75 8.62 10.75
C ALA A 70 1.41 9.18 12.02
N LEU A 71 2.45 8.50 12.55
CA LEU A 71 3.17 8.95 13.75
C LEU A 71 3.96 10.24 13.53
N MET A 72 4.62 10.39 12.38
CA MET A 72 5.37 11.60 12.05
C MET A 72 4.44 12.82 11.98
N LYS A 73 3.29 12.68 11.37
CA LYS A 73 2.28 13.74 11.32
C LYS A 73 1.66 14.05 12.70
N ALA A 74 1.46 13.03 13.55
CA ALA A 74 0.94 13.21 14.90
C ALA A 74 1.93 13.89 15.86
N SER A 75 3.24 13.80 15.60
CA SER A 75 4.29 14.34 16.49
C SER A 75 4.71 15.78 16.20
N GLN A 76 3.99 16.51 15.36
CA GLN A 76 4.24 17.94 15.04
C GLN A 76 5.64 18.25 14.49
N SER A 77 6.33 17.29 13.94
CA SER A 77 7.57 17.57 13.25
C SER A 77 7.23 18.38 11.99
N ASP A 78 7.35 19.71 12.09
CA ASP A 78 7.35 20.65 10.94
C ASP A 78 8.58 20.42 10.03
N VAL A 79 9.03 19.20 9.96
CA VAL A 79 9.88 18.77 8.89
C VAL A 79 8.96 18.81 7.68
N GLY A 80 9.12 19.82 6.83
CA GLY A 80 8.46 19.90 5.53
C GLY A 80 8.75 18.60 4.78
N LEU A 81 8.04 17.53 5.19
CA LEU A 81 8.14 16.24 4.54
C LEU A 81 7.70 16.45 3.11
N PRO A 82 8.59 16.20 2.15
CA PRO A 82 8.19 16.32 0.77
C PRO A 82 6.98 15.41 0.58
N VAL A 83 6.02 15.87 -0.17
CA VAL A 83 4.83 15.16 -0.66
C VAL A 83 5.11 13.70 -1.09
N ALA A 84 6.37 13.34 -1.25
CA ALA A 84 6.85 12.03 -1.58
C ALA A 84 6.49 10.93 -0.56
N MET A 85 6.28 11.25 0.73
CA MET A 85 6.08 10.22 1.77
C MET A 85 4.73 9.52 1.64
N SER A 86 3.64 10.25 1.45
CA SER A 86 2.31 9.69 1.22
C SER A 86 2.24 8.92 -0.10
N ALA A 87 2.93 9.40 -1.14
CA ALA A 87 3.06 8.70 -2.42
C ALA A 87 3.84 7.38 -2.28
N ILE A 88 4.92 7.37 -1.47
CA ILE A 88 5.68 6.14 -1.19
C ILE A 88 4.80 5.12 -0.46
N VAL A 89 4.04 5.55 0.56
CA VAL A 89 3.13 4.66 1.29
C VAL A 89 2.04 4.10 0.38
N ALA A 90 1.46 4.95 -0.48
CA ALA A 90 0.49 4.50 -1.47
C ALA A 90 1.10 3.46 -2.44
N GLY A 91 2.30 3.73 -2.96
CA GLY A 91 3.03 2.82 -3.84
C GLY A 91 3.36 1.48 -3.19
N LEU A 92 3.88 1.50 -1.96
CA LEU A 92 4.12 0.29 -1.17
C LEU A 92 2.84 -0.49 -0.90
N GLY A 93 1.73 0.21 -0.63
CA GLY A 93 0.41 -0.39 -0.48
C GLY A 93 -0.03 -1.13 -1.73
N VAL A 94 0.14 -0.54 -2.92
CA VAL A 94 -0.14 -1.19 -4.20
C VAL A 94 0.73 -2.44 -4.39
N VAL A 95 2.03 -2.37 -4.09
CA VAL A 95 2.93 -3.52 -4.18
C VAL A 95 2.49 -4.63 -3.22
N ALA A 96 2.18 -4.30 -1.96
CA ALA A 96 1.68 -5.26 -0.98
C ALA A 96 0.36 -5.91 -1.45
N LEU A 97 -0.56 -5.11 -2.00
CA LEU A 97 -1.83 -5.59 -2.55
C LEU A 97 -1.59 -6.58 -3.70
N LEU A 98 -0.71 -6.24 -4.63
CA LEU A 98 -0.36 -7.13 -5.74
C LEU A 98 0.26 -8.45 -5.26
N ILE A 99 1.17 -8.40 -4.28
CA ILE A 99 1.77 -9.60 -3.67
C ILE A 99 0.66 -10.50 -3.10
N ILE A 100 -0.27 -9.95 -2.33
CA ILE A 100 -1.34 -10.71 -1.70
C ILE A 100 -2.29 -11.27 -2.76
N VAL A 101 -2.68 -10.47 -3.75
CA VAL A 101 -3.56 -10.92 -4.86
C VAL A 101 -2.90 -12.06 -5.63
N ILE A 102 -1.64 -11.91 -6.04
CA ILE A 102 -0.90 -12.97 -6.73
C ILE A 102 -0.87 -14.24 -5.87
N SER A 103 -0.64 -14.11 -4.56
CA SER A 103 -0.59 -15.24 -3.63
C SER A 103 -1.95 -15.93 -3.44
N ILE A 104 -3.06 -15.23 -3.66
CA ILE A 104 -4.39 -15.84 -3.68
C ILE A 104 -4.54 -16.78 -4.89
N PHE A 105 -4.05 -16.37 -6.05
CA PHE A 105 -4.14 -17.18 -7.26
C PHE A 105 -3.03 -18.24 -7.34
N SER A 106 -1.83 -17.89 -6.88
CA SER A 106 -0.66 -18.78 -6.84
C SER A 106 -0.09 -18.85 -5.41
N PRO A 107 -0.67 -19.71 -4.54
CA PRO A 107 -0.21 -19.85 -3.16
C PRO A 107 1.27 -20.22 -3.09
N PRO A 108 2.05 -19.61 -2.19
CA PRO A 108 3.47 -19.91 -2.04
C PRO A 108 3.70 -21.38 -1.68
N ASN A 109 4.86 -21.90 -2.02
CA ASN A 109 5.24 -23.26 -1.65
C ASN A 109 5.59 -23.33 -0.15
N ILE A 110 4.62 -23.78 0.65
CA ILE A 110 4.71 -23.80 2.13
C ILE A 110 5.82 -24.74 2.63
N ALA A 111 6.16 -25.78 1.87
CA ALA A 111 7.15 -26.77 2.28
C ALA A 111 8.44 -26.74 1.45
N GLY A 112 8.54 -25.88 0.42
CA GLY A 112 9.70 -25.84 -0.49
C GLY A 112 9.88 -27.10 -1.34
N VAL A 113 8.90 -28.00 -1.32
CA VAL A 113 8.87 -29.27 -2.07
C VAL A 113 7.58 -29.39 -2.86
N ASP A 114 7.61 -30.16 -3.92
CA ASP A 114 6.40 -30.52 -4.65
C ASP A 114 5.52 -31.38 -3.75
N LEU A 115 4.25 -30.98 -3.64
CA LEU A 115 3.31 -31.69 -2.78
C LEU A 115 2.92 -33.01 -3.42
N PRO A 116 2.85 -34.09 -2.63
CA PRO A 116 2.35 -35.38 -3.12
C PRO A 116 0.88 -35.28 -3.53
N GLU A 117 0.43 -36.22 -4.36
CA GLU A 117 -0.97 -36.33 -4.74
C GLU A 117 -1.88 -36.47 -3.52
N GLY A 118 -2.99 -35.71 -3.50
CA GLY A 118 -3.95 -35.70 -2.39
C GLY A 118 -3.67 -34.65 -1.31
N VAL A 119 -2.70 -33.73 -1.53
CA VAL A 119 -2.46 -32.59 -0.64
C VAL A 119 -2.86 -31.28 -1.33
N ASP A 120 -3.87 -30.62 -0.79
CA ASP A 120 -4.40 -29.36 -1.31
C ASP A 120 -3.89 -28.16 -0.53
N LYS A 121 -3.61 -27.05 -1.26
CA LYS A 121 -3.27 -25.76 -0.68
C LYS A 121 -4.54 -24.98 -0.36
N THR A 122 -4.76 -24.68 0.92
CA THR A 122 -5.95 -23.98 1.40
C THR A 122 -5.62 -22.56 1.79
N ARG A 123 -6.49 -21.62 1.43
CA ARG A 123 -6.41 -20.21 1.82
C ARG A 123 -7.20 -20.00 3.10
N LYS A 124 -6.53 -19.50 4.14
CA LYS A 124 -7.15 -19.24 5.44
C LYS A 124 -7.60 -17.77 5.55
N ILE A 125 -8.33 -17.45 6.59
CA ILE A 125 -8.93 -16.11 6.80
C ILE A 125 -7.89 -14.97 6.78
N GLY A 126 -6.65 -15.24 7.21
CA GLY A 126 -5.58 -14.24 7.29
C GLY A 126 -5.26 -13.56 5.97
N VAL A 127 -5.26 -14.30 4.84
CA VAL A 127 -4.97 -13.71 3.53
C VAL A 127 -6.05 -12.69 3.10
N TRP A 128 -7.31 -12.95 3.43
CA TRP A 128 -8.42 -12.05 3.12
C TRP A 128 -8.40 -10.79 3.99
N LEU A 129 -8.10 -10.95 5.28
CA LEU A 129 -7.91 -9.81 6.18
C LEU A 129 -6.69 -8.99 5.80
N GLY A 130 -5.59 -9.65 5.41
CA GLY A 130 -4.39 -9.00 4.88
C GLY A 130 -4.67 -8.21 3.60
N LEU A 131 -5.49 -8.75 2.70
CA LEU A 131 -5.95 -8.05 1.50
C LEU A 131 -6.71 -6.77 1.85
N LEU A 132 -7.68 -6.84 2.78
CA LEU A 132 -8.42 -5.67 3.23
C LEU A 132 -7.51 -4.62 3.85
N ALA A 133 -6.54 -5.04 4.67
CA ALA A 133 -5.58 -4.13 5.27
C ALA A 133 -4.68 -3.47 4.21
N ALA A 134 -4.22 -4.21 3.20
CA ALA A 134 -3.43 -3.65 2.08
C ALA A 134 -4.23 -2.66 1.24
N ILE A 135 -5.52 -2.93 0.99
CA ILE A 135 -6.44 -1.97 0.35
C ILE A 135 -6.53 -0.70 1.19
N GLY A 136 -6.67 -0.84 2.51
CA GLY A 136 -6.74 0.28 3.44
C GLY A 136 -5.46 1.14 3.43
N VAL A 137 -4.28 0.52 3.41
CA VAL A 137 -2.99 1.24 3.29
C VAL A 137 -2.91 2.00 1.96
N THR A 138 -3.25 1.32 0.85
CA THR A 138 -3.22 1.93 -0.49
C THR A 138 -4.18 3.10 -0.59
N TYR A 139 -5.43 2.92 -0.19
CA TYR A 139 -6.45 3.96 -0.22
C TYR A 139 -6.12 5.12 0.71
N GLY A 140 -5.68 4.82 1.94
CA GLY A 140 -5.31 5.83 2.92
C GLY A 140 -4.10 6.65 2.46
N GLY A 141 -3.05 6.01 1.94
CA GLY A 141 -1.89 6.68 1.38
C GLY A 141 -2.24 7.56 0.17
N TRP A 142 -3.06 7.05 -0.74
CA TRP A 142 -3.53 7.82 -1.89
C TRP A 142 -4.37 9.03 -1.47
N ARG A 143 -5.29 8.86 -0.52
CA ARG A 143 -6.09 9.95 0.00
C ARG A 143 -5.25 10.99 0.74
N ALA A 144 -4.30 10.55 1.57
CA ALA A 144 -3.36 11.47 2.24
C ALA A 144 -2.58 12.31 1.22
N MET A 145 -2.13 11.71 0.12
CA MET A 145 -1.47 12.42 -0.97
C MET A 145 -2.37 13.48 -1.60
N GLN A 146 -3.65 13.20 -1.82
CA GLN A 146 -4.60 14.19 -2.35
C GLN A 146 -4.87 15.33 -1.36
N GLU A 147 -5.01 15.01 -0.07
CA GLU A 147 -5.23 16.00 0.99
C GLU A 147 -4.01 16.91 1.18
N GLU A 148 -2.81 16.47 0.84
CA GLU A 148 -1.57 17.26 0.80
C GLU A 148 -1.45 18.12 -0.48
N GLY A 149 -2.44 18.10 -1.37
CA GLY A 149 -2.44 18.86 -2.63
C GLY A 149 -1.49 18.32 -3.69
N ALA A 150 -0.98 17.11 -3.51
CA ALA A 150 -0.13 16.44 -4.47
C ALA A 150 -0.94 15.60 -5.44
N SER A 151 -1.02 16.07 -6.65
CA SER A 151 -1.47 15.28 -7.80
C SER A 151 -0.27 14.58 -8.44
N PHE A 152 -0.44 13.33 -8.90
CA PHE A 152 0.58 12.63 -9.69
C PHE A 152 1.06 13.47 -10.89
N GLY A 153 0.16 14.26 -11.51
CA GLY A 153 0.49 15.20 -12.59
C GLY A 153 1.43 16.33 -12.16
N GLY A 154 1.26 16.89 -10.95
CA GLY A 154 2.13 17.97 -10.47
C GLY A 154 3.55 17.50 -10.07
N GLN A 155 3.76 16.21 -9.83
CA GLN A 155 5.10 15.67 -9.56
C GLN A 155 5.88 15.42 -10.85
N THR A 156 5.25 14.95 -11.91
CA THR A 156 5.88 14.82 -13.23
C THR A 156 6.28 16.16 -13.79
N ASP A 157 5.49 17.21 -13.55
CA ASP A 157 5.82 18.59 -13.97
C ASP A 157 7.04 19.13 -13.21
N ARG A 158 7.15 18.86 -11.90
CA ARG A 158 8.33 19.27 -11.11
C ARG A 158 9.60 18.48 -11.45
N LEU A 159 9.49 17.22 -11.86
CA LEU A 159 10.62 16.44 -12.36
C LEU A 159 11.08 16.97 -13.73
N GLY A 160 10.13 17.32 -14.62
CA GLY A 160 10.41 17.97 -15.90
C GLY A 160 10.99 19.37 -15.77
N GLU A 161 10.70 20.08 -14.67
CA GLU A 161 11.24 21.41 -14.39
C GLU A 161 12.66 21.37 -13.82
N ARG A 162 13.04 20.29 -13.09
CA ARG A 162 14.41 20.06 -12.65
C ARG A 162 15.36 19.71 -13.80
N ASP A 163 14.88 19.05 -14.85
CA ASP A 163 15.64 18.74 -16.06
C ASP A 163 15.79 19.99 -16.99
N ARG A 164 14.96 21.01 -16.77
CA ARG A 164 15.16 22.32 -17.42
C ARG A 164 16.17 23.10 -16.60
N GLY A 165 17.40 23.18 -17.10
CA GLY A 165 18.46 23.95 -16.47
C GLY A 165 18.08 25.43 -16.23
N PRO A 166 18.78 26.16 -15.35
CA PRO A 166 18.49 27.54 -15.02
C PRO A 166 18.59 28.41 -16.29
N GLY A 167 17.46 28.91 -16.79
CA GLY A 167 17.39 29.74 -17.99
C GLY A 167 16.39 29.30 -19.06
N ALA A 168 15.67 28.19 -18.84
CA ALA A 168 14.60 27.80 -19.77
C ALA A 168 13.39 28.75 -19.67
N PRO A 169 12.82 29.17 -20.81
CA PRO A 169 11.65 30.04 -20.79
C PRO A 169 10.46 29.32 -20.12
N PRO A 170 9.60 30.07 -19.36
CA PRO A 170 8.43 29.47 -18.70
C PRO A 170 7.49 28.86 -19.74
N PRO A 171 6.79 27.75 -19.39
CA PRO A 171 5.81 27.16 -20.28
C PRO A 171 4.73 28.17 -20.62
N PRO A 172 4.15 28.12 -21.83
CA PRO A 172 3.07 29.02 -22.20
C PRO A 172 1.93 28.86 -21.21
N SER A 173 1.53 29.99 -20.59
CA SER A 173 0.41 30.03 -19.65
C SER A 173 -0.84 29.49 -20.34
N SER A 174 -1.46 28.49 -19.77
CA SER A 174 -2.75 27.93 -20.21
C SER A 174 -3.94 28.81 -19.84
N THR A 175 -3.72 30.12 -19.81
CA THR A 175 -4.82 31.06 -19.62
C THR A 175 -5.66 31.06 -20.89
N PRO A 176 -6.93 30.69 -20.84
CA PRO A 176 -7.80 30.76 -22.01
C PRO A 176 -7.86 32.24 -22.50
N PRO A 177 -7.90 32.45 -23.81
CA PRO A 177 -7.98 33.80 -24.35
C PRO A 177 -9.23 34.51 -23.81
N PRO A 178 -9.15 35.80 -23.49
CA PRO A 178 -10.31 36.55 -23.03
C PRO A 178 -11.45 36.47 -24.07
N PRO A 179 -12.70 36.36 -23.62
CA PRO A 179 -13.83 36.34 -24.54
C PRO A 179 -13.85 37.58 -25.40
N PRO A 180 -14.26 37.48 -26.68
CA PRO A 180 -14.34 38.63 -27.56
C PRO A 180 -15.31 39.70 -26.98
N PRO A 181 -15.04 41.01 -27.16
CA PRO A 181 -15.90 42.05 -26.66
C PRO A 181 -17.32 41.86 -27.25
N SER A 182 -18.31 41.85 -26.36
CA SER A 182 -19.71 41.77 -26.77
C SER A 182 -20.02 43.02 -27.62
N GLN A 183 -20.32 42.79 -28.89
CA GLN A 183 -20.92 43.82 -29.73
C GLN A 183 -22.31 44.08 -29.17
N ALA A 184 -22.47 45.22 -28.48
CA ALA A 184 -23.78 45.75 -28.14
C ALA A 184 -24.45 46.31 -29.40
N PRO A 185 -25.77 46.18 -29.52
CA PRO A 185 -26.55 46.67 -30.63
C PRO A 185 -26.61 48.21 -30.70
#